data_cecf0596f4fc800e62f7d0cc7c297b42
#
_entry.id   cecf0596f4fc800e62f7d0cc7c297b42
#
_cell.length_a   1.000
_cell.length_b   1.000
_cell.length_c   1.000
_cell.angle_alpha   90.00
_cell.angle_beta   90.00
_cell.angle_gamma   90.00
#
_symmetry.space_group_name_H-M   'P 1'
#
loop_
_entity.id
_entity.type
_entity.pdbx_description
1 polymer ?
#
loop_
_entity_poly.entity_id
_entity_poly.type
_entity_poly.pdbx_seq_one_letter_code
_entity_poly.pdbx_strand_id
1 'polypeptide(L)'
;ARCGLFPNSRLIITLHGHEASDGLRRLKSLWQAVGSQIFTMSAEEHDNIFAAVSHLPHLTAFAYVHALFDHPHGKDYLPYAATGFRDFTRIASSHPAVWTDICMANRPALLKLTGDLKEQLSKLEQLLSDGNKTELYRYFEEAAQMRNDWLKNR
;
A
#
# COMPACT_ATOMS: atom_id res chain seq x y z
N ALA A 1 21.07 14.62 -11.80
CA ALA A 1 20.42 15.05 -10.56
C ALA A 1 19.12 15.76 -10.91
N ARG A 2 17.99 15.40 -10.28
CA ARG A 2 16.73 16.15 -10.45
C ARG A 2 16.70 17.24 -9.38
N CYS A 3 16.67 18.50 -9.77
CA CYS A 3 16.32 19.61 -8.88
C CYS A 3 14.87 19.39 -8.38
N GLY A 4 14.62 19.63 -7.08
CA GLY A 4 13.26 19.51 -6.53
C GLY A 4 12.87 18.10 -6.05
N LEU A 5 13.81 17.23 -5.73
CA LEU A 5 13.54 15.90 -5.19
C LEU A 5 12.92 15.94 -3.79
N PHE A 6 13.32 16.90 -2.97
CA PHE A 6 12.95 16.97 -1.54
C PHE A 6 11.79 17.93 -1.21
N PRO A 7 11.57 19.05 -1.95
CA PRO A 7 10.45 19.94 -1.64
C PRO A 7 9.12 19.18 -1.62
N ASN A 8 8.37 19.36 -0.51
CA ASN A 8 7.10 18.67 -0.23
C ASN A 8 7.20 17.14 -0.07
N SER A 9 8.40 16.56 -0.05
CA SER A 9 8.55 15.15 0.30
C SER A 9 8.22 14.94 1.79
N ARG A 10 7.69 13.77 2.13
CA ARG A 10 7.42 13.39 3.53
C ARG A 10 8.63 12.69 4.11
N LEU A 11 9.17 13.25 5.19
CA LEU A 11 10.17 12.58 6.02
C LEU A 11 9.48 12.05 7.28
N ILE A 12 9.56 10.75 7.50
CA ILE A 12 9.01 10.09 8.67
C ILE A 12 10.16 9.73 9.61
N ILE A 13 10.02 10.13 10.87
CA ILE A 13 10.97 9.83 11.92
C ILE A 13 10.27 8.97 12.97
N THR A 14 10.74 7.74 13.14
CA THR A 14 10.27 6.87 14.23
C THR A 14 11.15 7.06 15.46
N LEU A 15 10.53 7.23 16.62
CA LEU A 15 11.22 7.54 17.87
C LEU A 15 11.09 6.39 18.87
N HIS A 16 12.17 6.13 19.60
CA HIS A 16 12.23 5.14 20.68
C HIS A 16 12.37 5.83 22.05
N GLY A 17 11.56 6.85 22.34
CA GLY A 17 11.38 7.40 23.67
C GLY A 17 12.39 8.46 24.17
N HIS A 18 13.38 8.89 23.38
CA HIS A 18 14.30 9.98 23.75
C HIS A 18 14.29 11.12 22.72
N GLU A 19 13.26 11.94 22.80
CA GLU A 19 12.84 12.86 21.73
C GLU A 19 13.53 14.23 21.71
N ALA A 20 14.32 14.53 22.74
CA ALA A 20 14.90 15.87 22.93
C ALA A 20 16.41 15.96 22.66
N SER A 21 16.96 15.10 21.78
CA SER A 21 18.39 15.17 21.46
C SER A 21 18.72 16.32 20.52
N ASP A 22 19.88 16.92 20.70
CA ASP A 22 20.43 17.95 19.81
C ASP A 22 20.57 17.42 18.36
N GLY A 23 20.95 16.14 18.22
CA GLY A 23 21.03 15.45 16.94
C GLY A 23 19.68 15.40 16.19
N LEU A 24 18.59 15.11 16.88
CA LEU A 24 17.26 15.10 16.29
C LEU A 24 16.82 16.49 15.84
N ARG A 25 17.10 17.53 16.63
CA ARG A 25 16.82 18.92 16.23
C ARG A 25 17.56 19.29 14.95
N ARG A 26 18.87 18.99 14.88
CA ARG A 26 19.70 19.25 13.69
C ARG A 26 19.21 18.48 12.47
N LEU A 27 18.83 17.20 12.63
CA LEU A 27 18.25 16.39 11.56
C LEU A 27 16.96 17.02 11.01
N LYS A 28 16.03 17.38 11.89
CA LYS A 28 14.78 18.05 11.50
C LYS A 28 15.06 19.36 10.77
N SER A 29 15.94 20.20 11.29
CA SER A 29 16.31 21.48 10.65
C SER A 29 16.91 21.29 9.26
N LEU A 30 17.76 20.29 9.07
CA LEU A 30 18.37 19.97 7.77
C LEU A 30 17.28 19.60 6.73
N TRP A 31 16.37 18.69 7.08
CA TRP A 31 15.33 18.25 6.15
C TRP A 31 14.28 19.33 5.88
N GLN A 32 13.96 20.17 6.86
CA GLN A 32 13.12 21.34 6.65
C GLN A 32 13.78 22.36 5.71
N ALA A 33 15.09 22.57 5.83
CA ALA A 33 15.83 23.49 4.95
C ALA A 33 15.82 23.06 3.48
N VAL A 34 15.70 21.76 3.19
CA VAL A 34 15.54 21.24 1.81
C VAL A 34 14.07 21.12 1.39
N GLY A 35 13.13 21.59 2.21
CA GLY A 35 11.71 21.69 1.89
C GLY A 35 10.88 20.44 2.19
N SER A 36 11.40 19.48 2.96
CA SER A 36 10.65 18.29 3.36
C SER A 36 9.67 18.58 4.50
N GLN A 37 8.52 17.90 4.48
CA GLN A 37 7.55 17.88 5.58
C GLN A 37 7.93 16.77 6.55
N ILE A 38 8.06 17.10 7.84
CA ILE A 38 8.49 16.15 8.86
C ILE A 38 7.29 15.62 9.64
N PHE A 39 7.19 14.30 9.69
CA PHE A 39 6.22 13.56 10.48
C PHE A 39 6.98 12.75 11.53
N THR A 40 6.50 12.77 12.77
CA THR A 40 7.08 11.99 13.86
C THR A 40 6.01 11.05 14.39
N MET A 41 6.35 9.79 14.55
CA MET A 41 5.44 8.76 15.05
C MET A 41 6.22 7.66 15.78
N SER A 42 5.53 6.80 16.52
CA SER A 42 6.13 5.60 17.08
C SER A 42 6.48 4.57 16.00
N ALA A 43 7.38 3.64 16.30
CA ALA A 43 7.67 2.53 15.38
C ALA A 43 6.43 1.66 15.13
N GLU A 44 5.64 1.39 16.16
CA GLU A 44 4.39 0.63 16.04
C GLU A 44 3.37 1.34 15.14
N GLU A 45 3.20 2.63 15.31
CA GLU A 45 2.31 3.43 14.46
C GLU A 45 2.77 3.45 12.99
N HIS A 46 4.09 3.62 12.76
CA HIS A 46 4.71 3.49 11.44
C HIS A 46 4.38 2.14 10.81
N ASP A 47 4.62 1.06 11.54
CA ASP A 47 4.45 -0.29 11.02
C ASP A 47 3.00 -0.58 10.68
N ASN A 48 2.04 -0.16 11.51
CA ASN A 48 0.60 -0.30 11.23
C ASN A 48 0.17 0.51 10.00
N ILE A 49 0.61 1.76 9.89
CA ILE A 49 0.27 2.62 8.75
C ILE A 49 0.85 2.02 7.46
N PHE A 50 2.16 1.70 7.45
CA PHE A 50 2.80 1.22 6.23
C PHE A 50 2.40 -0.20 5.85
N ALA A 51 2.03 -1.04 6.81
CA ALA A 51 1.38 -2.30 6.50
C ALA A 51 0.13 -2.09 5.63
N ALA A 52 -0.71 -1.13 5.99
CA ALA A 52 -1.99 -0.89 5.29
C ALA A 52 -1.80 -0.19 3.93
N VAL A 53 -1.00 0.89 3.88
CA VAL A 53 -0.96 1.77 2.68
C VAL A 53 0.18 1.46 1.71
N SER A 54 1.11 0.58 2.09
CA SER A 54 2.28 0.22 1.29
C SER A 54 2.45 -1.29 1.15
N HIS A 55 2.57 -2.01 2.26
CA HIS A 55 2.96 -3.41 2.22
C HIS A 55 1.85 -4.32 1.72
N LEU A 56 0.62 -4.17 2.21
CA LEU A 56 -0.53 -4.94 1.74
C LEU A 56 -0.82 -4.76 0.24
N PRO A 57 -0.79 -3.54 -0.33
CA PRO A 57 -0.88 -3.36 -1.77
C PRO A 57 0.14 -4.16 -2.57
N HIS A 58 1.41 -4.22 -2.13
CA HIS A 58 2.42 -5.02 -2.81
C HIS A 58 2.15 -6.53 -2.68
N LEU A 59 1.82 -7.01 -1.48
CA LEU A 59 1.44 -8.41 -1.28
C LEU A 59 0.28 -8.81 -2.19
N THR A 60 -0.72 -7.94 -2.28
CA THR A 60 -1.90 -8.17 -3.14
C THR A 60 -1.51 -8.24 -4.62
N ALA A 61 -0.62 -7.37 -5.07
CA ALA A 61 -0.14 -7.39 -6.44
C ALA A 61 0.66 -8.66 -6.75
N PHE A 62 1.55 -9.10 -5.85
CA PHE A 62 2.26 -10.37 -5.99
C PHE A 62 1.29 -11.56 -6.03
N ALA A 63 0.33 -11.62 -5.11
CA ALA A 63 -0.67 -12.69 -5.06
C ALA A 63 -1.55 -12.72 -6.31
N TYR A 64 -1.95 -11.57 -6.84
CA TYR A 64 -2.73 -11.47 -8.06
C TYR A 64 -1.95 -11.99 -9.28
N VAL A 65 -0.66 -11.63 -9.39
CA VAL A 65 0.20 -12.16 -10.47
C VAL A 65 0.30 -13.68 -10.36
N HIS A 66 0.53 -14.24 -9.16
CA HIS A 66 0.54 -15.69 -8.97
C HIS A 66 -0.79 -16.32 -9.38
N ALA A 67 -1.93 -15.79 -8.91
CA ALA A 67 -3.25 -16.32 -9.25
C ALA A 67 -3.50 -16.35 -10.76
N LEU A 68 -3.05 -15.33 -11.50
CA LEU A 68 -3.16 -15.32 -12.96
C LEU A 68 -2.24 -16.38 -13.61
N PHE A 69 -0.99 -16.47 -13.18
CA PHE A 69 -0.02 -17.37 -13.84
C PHE A 69 -0.21 -18.85 -13.45
N ASP A 70 -0.83 -19.12 -12.31
CA ASP A 70 -1.24 -20.48 -11.90
C ASP A 70 -2.52 -20.94 -12.63
N HIS A 71 -3.26 -20.01 -13.25
CA HIS A 71 -4.41 -20.37 -14.06
C HIS A 71 -3.97 -21.09 -15.35
N PRO A 72 -4.62 -22.18 -15.78
CA PRO A 72 -4.22 -22.98 -16.95
C PRO A 72 -4.01 -22.17 -18.23
N HIS A 73 -4.80 -21.11 -18.43
CA HIS A 73 -4.74 -20.21 -19.59
C HIS A 73 -4.18 -18.83 -19.27
N GLY A 74 -3.59 -18.63 -18.10
CA GLY A 74 -3.17 -17.29 -17.64
C GLY A 74 -2.20 -16.61 -18.61
N LYS A 75 -1.26 -17.36 -19.18
CA LYS A 75 -0.31 -16.83 -20.17
C LYS A 75 -0.99 -16.42 -21.49
N ASP A 76 -2.04 -17.10 -21.87
CA ASP A 76 -2.79 -16.81 -23.11
C ASP A 76 -3.60 -15.51 -22.99
N TYR A 77 -3.87 -15.05 -21.76
CA TYR A 77 -4.59 -13.81 -21.49
C TYR A 77 -3.69 -12.56 -21.57
N LEU A 78 -2.38 -12.71 -21.41
CA LEU A 78 -1.44 -11.57 -21.37
C LEU A 78 -1.43 -10.67 -22.62
N PRO A 79 -1.60 -11.19 -23.85
CA PRO A 79 -1.71 -10.34 -25.05
C PRO A 79 -2.88 -9.34 -25.00
N TYR A 80 -3.89 -9.62 -24.15
CA TYR A 80 -5.08 -8.77 -23.99
C TYR A 80 -4.97 -7.84 -22.76
N ALA A 81 -3.85 -7.90 -22.04
CA ALA A 81 -3.65 -7.08 -20.84
C ALA A 81 -3.51 -5.60 -21.22
N ALA A 82 -4.29 -4.74 -20.59
CA ALA A 82 -4.32 -3.30 -20.80
C ALA A 82 -3.76 -2.52 -19.59
N THR A 83 -4.02 -1.22 -19.55
CA THR A 83 -3.50 -0.29 -18.53
C THR A 83 -3.83 -0.72 -17.11
N GLY A 84 -5.04 -1.19 -16.85
CA GLY A 84 -5.46 -1.64 -15.51
C GLY A 84 -4.57 -2.76 -14.96
N PHE A 85 -4.28 -3.78 -15.77
CA PHE A 85 -3.35 -4.85 -15.39
C PHE A 85 -1.94 -4.30 -15.15
N ARG A 86 -1.42 -3.51 -16.08
CA ARG A 86 -0.08 -2.95 -16.01
C ARG A 86 0.12 -2.09 -14.76
N ASP A 87 -0.83 -1.20 -14.49
CA ASP A 87 -0.74 -0.25 -13.38
C ASP A 87 -0.84 -0.98 -12.04
N PHE A 88 -1.78 -1.91 -11.91
CA PHE A 88 -1.95 -2.67 -10.68
C PHE A 88 -0.76 -3.61 -10.39
N THR A 89 -0.25 -4.30 -11.40
CA THR A 89 0.84 -5.27 -11.23
C THR A 89 2.23 -4.64 -11.26
N ARG A 90 2.38 -3.36 -11.60
CA ARG A 90 3.67 -2.67 -11.67
C ARG A 90 4.51 -2.86 -10.41
N ILE A 91 3.90 -2.82 -9.25
CA ILE A 91 4.58 -2.96 -7.97
C ILE A 91 5.00 -4.40 -7.66
N ALA A 92 4.44 -5.40 -8.33
CA ALA A 92 4.87 -6.81 -8.22
C ALA A 92 6.21 -7.10 -8.91
N SER A 93 6.80 -6.13 -9.63
CA SER A 93 8.18 -6.23 -10.15
C SER A 93 9.25 -5.75 -9.17
N SER A 94 8.89 -5.45 -7.94
CA SER A 94 9.80 -5.00 -6.89
C SER A 94 10.76 -6.12 -6.46
N HIS A 95 11.93 -5.74 -5.93
CA HIS A 95 13.02 -6.69 -5.63
C HIS A 95 12.60 -7.69 -4.54
N PRO A 96 12.65 -9.03 -4.81
CA PRO A 96 12.09 -10.04 -3.89
C PRO A 96 12.72 -10.02 -2.50
N ALA A 97 14.05 -9.91 -2.39
CA ALA A 97 14.74 -9.93 -1.10
C ALA A 97 14.28 -8.76 -0.21
N VAL A 98 14.18 -7.55 -0.76
CA VAL A 98 13.71 -6.37 -0.02
C VAL A 98 12.29 -6.59 0.51
N TRP A 99 11.39 -7.12 -0.32
CA TRP A 99 10.00 -7.34 0.08
C TRP A 99 9.85 -8.50 1.06
N THR A 100 10.71 -9.52 0.96
CA THR A 100 10.78 -10.58 1.98
C THR A 100 11.12 -9.99 3.34
N ASP A 101 12.17 -9.19 3.42
CA ASP A 101 12.61 -8.56 4.68
C ASP A 101 11.54 -7.64 5.26
N ILE A 102 10.91 -6.79 4.44
CA ILE A 102 9.81 -5.90 4.85
C ILE A 102 8.65 -6.72 5.42
N CYS A 103 8.24 -7.78 4.73
CA CYS A 103 7.12 -8.61 5.16
C CYS A 103 7.43 -9.36 6.46
N MET A 104 8.65 -9.84 6.62
CA MET A 104 9.06 -10.54 7.84
C MET A 104 9.18 -9.59 9.03
N ALA A 105 9.69 -8.38 8.83
CA ALA A 105 9.80 -7.36 9.88
C ALA A 105 8.41 -6.89 10.35
N ASN A 106 7.43 -6.77 9.45
CA ASN A 106 6.07 -6.28 9.77
C ASN A 106 5.01 -7.40 9.71
N ARG A 107 5.41 -8.64 9.99
CA ARG A 107 4.58 -9.84 9.86
C ARG A 107 3.25 -9.78 10.65
N PRO A 108 3.21 -9.37 11.93
CA PRO A 108 1.97 -9.39 12.70
C PRO A 108 0.88 -8.49 12.10
N ALA A 109 1.21 -7.25 11.74
CA ALA A 109 0.28 -6.31 11.13
C ALA A 109 -0.20 -6.82 9.75
N LEU A 110 0.71 -7.38 8.94
CA LEU A 110 0.38 -7.92 7.62
C LEU A 110 -0.53 -9.15 7.70
N LEU A 111 -0.35 -10.04 8.67
CA LEU A 111 -1.25 -11.20 8.84
C LEU A 111 -2.67 -10.75 9.15
N LYS A 112 -2.85 -9.74 10.01
CA LYS A 112 -4.17 -9.17 10.30
C LYS A 112 -4.80 -8.58 9.05
N LEU A 113 -4.11 -7.65 8.38
CA LEU A 113 -4.63 -6.97 7.20
C LEU A 113 -4.90 -7.90 6.01
N THR A 114 -4.10 -8.97 5.87
CA THR A 114 -4.36 -10.00 4.86
C THR A 114 -5.63 -10.78 5.19
N GLY A 115 -5.91 -11.01 6.48
CA GLY A 115 -7.18 -11.57 6.94
C GLY A 115 -8.37 -10.67 6.54
N ASP A 116 -8.28 -9.39 6.88
CA ASP A 116 -9.31 -8.40 6.56
C ASP A 116 -9.57 -8.31 5.04
N LEU A 117 -8.50 -8.36 4.23
CA LEU A 117 -8.63 -8.38 2.76
C LEU A 117 -9.31 -9.65 2.24
N LYS A 118 -8.99 -10.81 2.82
CA LYS A 118 -9.64 -12.07 2.45
C LYS A 118 -11.14 -12.05 2.74
N GLU A 119 -11.56 -11.44 3.85
CA GLU A 119 -12.97 -11.23 4.16
C GLU A 119 -13.66 -10.36 3.11
N GLN A 120 -13.02 -9.27 2.66
CA GLN A 120 -13.57 -8.44 1.59
C GLN A 120 -13.67 -9.17 0.24
N LEU A 121 -12.69 -10.02 -0.09
CA LEU A 121 -12.75 -10.85 -1.29
C LEU A 121 -13.87 -11.89 -1.20
N SER A 122 -14.04 -12.54 -0.04
CA SER A 122 -15.15 -13.48 0.20
C SER A 122 -16.51 -12.80 0.11
N LYS A 123 -16.64 -11.56 0.61
CA LYS A 123 -17.87 -10.76 0.45
C LYS A 123 -18.17 -10.48 -1.03
N LEU A 124 -17.16 -10.09 -1.82
CA LEU A 124 -17.32 -9.89 -3.26
C LEU A 124 -17.73 -11.18 -3.98
N GLU A 125 -17.11 -12.30 -3.66
CA GLU A 125 -17.43 -13.62 -4.20
C GLU A 125 -18.91 -13.98 -3.91
N GLN A 126 -19.36 -13.74 -2.68
CA GLN A 126 -20.76 -13.97 -2.30
C GLN A 126 -21.73 -13.09 -3.10
N LEU A 127 -21.44 -11.78 -3.22
CA LEU A 127 -22.28 -10.85 -4.00
C LEU A 127 -22.38 -11.25 -5.48
N LEU A 128 -21.30 -11.76 -6.05
CA LEU A 128 -21.28 -12.29 -7.42
C LEU A 128 -22.08 -13.58 -7.54
N SER A 129 -21.92 -14.50 -6.58
CA SER A 129 -22.64 -15.78 -6.54
C SER A 129 -24.15 -15.58 -6.43
N ASP A 130 -24.58 -14.63 -5.60
CA ASP A 130 -26.00 -14.31 -5.39
C ASP A 130 -26.62 -13.53 -6.58
N GLY A 131 -25.79 -13.05 -7.51
CA GLY A 131 -26.23 -12.19 -8.60
C GLY A 131 -26.84 -10.87 -8.13
N ASN A 132 -26.50 -10.43 -6.91
CA ASN A 132 -27.09 -9.24 -6.28
C ASN A 132 -26.48 -7.95 -6.84
N LYS A 133 -26.98 -7.54 -8.00
CA LYS A 133 -26.50 -6.36 -8.72
C LYS A 133 -26.58 -5.08 -7.89
N THR A 134 -27.62 -4.91 -7.07
CA THR A 134 -27.82 -3.70 -6.27
C THR A 134 -26.79 -3.57 -5.16
N GLU A 135 -26.54 -4.65 -4.41
CA GLU A 135 -25.52 -4.64 -3.35
C GLU A 135 -24.10 -4.58 -3.91
N LEU A 136 -23.85 -5.23 -5.05
CA LEU A 136 -22.57 -5.14 -5.75
C LEU A 136 -22.28 -3.71 -6.22
N TYR A 137 -23.30 -3.02 -6.78
CA TYR A 137 -23.18 -1.61 -7.15
C TYR A 137 -22.86 -0.74 -5.93
N ARG A 138 -23.58 -0.93 -4.84
CA ARG A 138 -23.35 -0.18 -3.60
C ARG A 138 -21.93 -0.39 -3.05
N TYR A 139 -21.46 -1.62 -3.05
CA TYR A 139 -20.09 -1.96 -2.63
C TYR A 139 -19.02 -1.21 -3.44
N PHE A 140 -19.19 -1.13 -4.75
CA PHE A 140 -18.26 -0.39 -5.63
C PHE A 140 -18.40 1.12 -5.47
N GLU A 141 -19.61 1.64 -5.33
CA GLU A 141 -19.88 3.06 -5.13
C GLU A 141 -19.24 3.59 -3.83
N GLU A 142 -19.38 2.86 -2.73
CA GLU A 142 -18.75 3.18 -1.45
C GLU A 142 -17.20 3.25 -1.60
N ALA A 143 -16.60 2.26 -2.22
CA ALA A 143 -15.14 2.25 -2.44
C ALA A 143 -14.69 3.40 -3.35
N ALA A 144 -15.42 3.69 -4.41
CA ALA A 144 -15.14 4.80 -5.32
C ALA A 144 -15.26 6.14 -4.60
N GLN A 145 -16.29 6.33 -3.75
CA GLN A 145 -16.46 7.53 -2.96
C GLN A 145 -15.30 7.74 -1.99
N MET A 146 -14.93 6.73 -1.21
CA MET A 146 -13.78 6.79 -0.27
C MET A 146 -12.49 7.17 -1.01
N ARG A 147 -12.24 6.57 -2.17
CA ARG A 147 -11.07 6.86 -3.00
C ARG A 147 -11.06 8.31 -3.51
N ASN A 148 -12.20 8.81 -3.96
CA ASN A 148 -12.36 10.16 -4.48
C ASN A 148 -12.21 11.21 -3.37
N ASP A 149 -12.77 10.98 -2.20
CA ASP A 149 -12.65 11.88 -1.06
C ASP A 149 -11.21 11.96 -0.54
N TRP A 150 -10.49 10.84 -0.52
CA TRP A 150 -9.05 10.86 -0.22
C TRP A 150 -8.26 11.73 -1.23
N LEU A 151 -8.59 11.69 -2.52
CA LEU A 151 -7.91 12.52 -3.53
C LEU A 151 -8.14 14.03 -3.36
N LYS A 152 -9.36 14.42 -2.96
CA LYS A 152 -9.70 15.83 -2.74
C LYS A 152 -8.98 16.44 -1.54
N ASN A 153 -8.64 15.61 -0.55
CA ASN A 153 -8.03 16.02 0.72
C ASN A 153 -6.49 15.85 0.74
N ARG A 154 -5.85 15.67 -0.42
CA ARG A 154 -4.42 15.42 -0.53
C ARG A 154 -3.58 16.66 -0.86
#